data_35570411cec35317ad0dd0e92b77c210
#
_entry.id   35570411cec35317ad0dd0e92b77c210
#
_cell.length_a   1.000
_cell.length_b   1.000
_cell.length_c   1.000
_cell.angle_alpha   90.00
_cell.angle_beta   90.00
_cell.angle_gamma   90.00
#
_symmetry.space_group_name_H-M   'P 1'
#
loop_
_entity.id
_entity.type
_entity.pdbx_description
1 polymer ?
#
loop_
_entity_poly.entity_id
_entity_poly.type
_entity_poly.pdbx_seq_one_letter_code
_entity_poly.pdbx_strand_id
1 'polypeptide(L)'
;VNLDILIEAIQGTIPTPDRSKDGVGLMYVARSFDVNRPGIRPEGLKGGIIGGSIVEGSFSVGDSILIAPGRRVQNGSKTRWEPLRTTIEGIQGGGIDLETAHAGGLCGISTPLDPLTTKADDLSGQVMAREGELPPIWGELNLNLQLLEKMVASGTEEEGGIRPLQPNEMLMINSATATSVGTVSAIKAKRASLDLRLPICAKEGSRITLSRRVGSRWRLIGHDPVSYTHLTL
;
A
#
# COMPACT_ATOMS: atom_id res chain seq x y z
N VAL A 1 16.51 -4.16 -36.24
CA VAL A 1 16.58 -5.17 -35.18
C VAL A 1 15.18 -5.43 -34.67
N ASN A 2 14.58 -6.50 -35.03
CA ASN A 2 13.33 -7.20 -34.71
C ASN A 2 12.54 -6.77 -33.43
N LEU A 3 12.58 -5.49 -33.05
CA LEU A 3 11.86 -4.97 -31.90
C LEU A 3 10.35 -5.05 -32.09
N ASP A 4 9.89 -4.82 -33.32
CA ASP A 4 8.48 -4.88 -33.69
C ASP A 4 7.90 -6.28 -33.46
N ILE A 5 8.66 -7.33 -33.86
CA ILE A 5 8.28 -8.73 -33.63
C ILE A 5 8.19 -9.05 -32.14
N LEU A 6 9.11 -8.52 -31.33
CA LEU A 6 9.07 -8.71 -29.88
C LEU A 6 7.85 -8.02 -29.26
N ILE A 7 7.56 -6.79 -29.67
CA ILE A 7 6.38 -6.04 -29.19
C ILE A 7 5.09 -6.76 -29.57
N GLU A 8 4.98 -7.23 -30.81
CA GLU A 8 3.84 -8.01 -31.29
C GLU A 8 3.66 -9.30 -30.51
N ALA A 9 4.76 -10.04 -30.26
CA ALA A 9 4.73 -11.26 -29.45
C ALA A 9 4.30 -11.00 -28.01
N ILE A 10 4.76 -9.90 -27.39
CA ILE A 10 4.35 -9.50 -26.04
C ILE A 10 2.85 -9.16 -26.03
N GLN A 11 2.38 -8.33 -26.96
CA GLN A 11 0.98 -7.94 -27.04
C GLN A 11 0.04 -9.11 -27.33
N GLY A 12 0.49 -10.07 -28.15
CA GLY A 12 -0.29 -11.27 -28.48
C GLY A 12 -0.33 -12.32 -27.35
N THR A 13 0.70 -12.33 -26.49
CA THR A 13 0.85 -13.36 -25.44
C THR A 13 0.38 -12.88 -24.07
N ILE A 14 0.54 -11.59 -23.78
CA ILE A 14 0.18 -10.98 -22.49
C ILE A 14 -1.04 -10.09 -22.68
N PRO A 15 -2.25 -10.55 -22.33
CA PRO A 15 -3.46 -9.76 -22.48
C PRO A 15 -3.42 -8.55 -21.54
N THR A 16 -3.89 -7.41 -22.03
CA THR A 16 -4.09 -6.23 -21.17
C THR A 16 -5.10 -6.60 -20.08
N PRO A 17 -4.78 -6.39 -18.79
CA PRO A 17 -5.73 -6.67 -17.72
C PRO A 17 -7.01 -5.85 -17.87
N ASP A 18 -8.16 -6.52 -17.76
CA ASP A 18 -9.43 -5.83 -17.65
C ASP A 18 -9.51 -5.15 -16.28
N ARG A 19 -9.64 -3.83 -16.27
CA ARG A 19 -9.72 -3.02 -15.06
C ARG A 19 -11.06 -2.30 -15.03
N SER A 20 -11.81 -2.45 -13.93
CA SER A 20 -13.05 -1.75 -13.76
C SER A 20 -12.83 -0.24 -13.79
N LYS A 21 -13.40 0.44 -14.78
CA LYS A 21 -13.39 1.90 -14.89
C LYS A 21 -14.51 2.53 -14.07
N ASP A 22 -15.58 1.76 -13.80
CA ASP A 22 -16.81 2.20 -13.15
C ASP A 22 -16.86 1.83 -11.66
N GLY A 23 -15.77 1.30 -11.12
CA GLY A 23 -15.65 0.92 -9.71
C GLY A 23 -15.36 2.10 -8.78
N VAL A 24 -15.34 1.79 -7.51
CA VAL A 24 -14.86 2.66 -6.42
C VAL A 24 -13.45 3.14 -6.74
N GLY A 25 -13.22 4.45 -6.72
CA GLY A 25 -11.89 5.01 -6.95
C GLY A 25 -10.91 4.57 -5.85
N LEU A 26 -9.92 3.75 -6.22
CA LEU A 26 -8.90 3.25 -5.30
C LEU A 26 -7.50 3.41 -5.89
N MET A 27 -6.63 4.08 -5.15
CA MET A 27 -5.23 4.26 -5.52
C MET A 27 -4.29 3.79 -4.41
N TYR A 28 -3.29 3.03 -4.76
CA TYR A 28 -2.19 2.69 -3.87
C TYR A 28 -1.08 3.72 -3.98
N VAL A 29 -0.78 4.37 -2.85
CA VAL A 29 0.28 5.38 -2.76
C VAL A 29 1.63 4.69 -2.70
N ALA A 30 2.45 4.91 -3.71
CA ALA A 30 3.82 4.38 -3.79
C ALA A 30 4.86 5.40 -3.34
N ARG A 31 4.60 6.68 -3.60
CA ARG A 31 5.49 7.80 -3.30
C ARG A 31 4.70 9.00 -2.78
N SER A 32 5.37 9.82 -1.99
CA SER A 32 4.89 11.18 -1.68
C SER A 32 6.07 12.13 -1.54
N PHE A 33 5.90 13.38 -1.95
CA PHE A 33 7.00 14.33 -1.94
C PHE A 33 6.55 15.79 -1.91
N ASP A 34 7.44 16.62 -1.41
CA ASP A 34 7.39 18.05 -1.45
C ASP A 34 8.14 18.53 -2.70
N VAL A 35 7.49 19.36 -3.53
CA VAL A 35 8.06 19.94 -4.76
C VAL A 35 8.57 21.36 -4.57
N ASN A 36 8.48 21.88 -3.37
CA ASN A 36 8.89 23.23 -3.07
C ASN A 36 10.41 23.35 -3.03
N ARG A 37 10.94 24.41 -3.64
CA ARG A 37 12.38 24.70 -3.57
C ARG A 37 12.73 25.25 -2.19
N PRO A 38 13.92 24.97 -1.64
CA PRO A 38 14.39 25.60 -0.42
C PRO A 38 14.36 27.13 -0.52
N GLY A 39 13.85 27.80 0.52
CA GLY A 39 13.77 29.26 0.59
C GLY A 39 12.56 29.89 -0.09
N ILE A 40 11.60 29.09 -0.58
CA ILE A 40 10.33 29.63 -1.10
C ILE A 40 9.55 30.30 0.07
N ARG A 41 8.90 31.43 -0.23
CA ARG A 41 8.06 32.14 0.76
C ARG A 41 6.76 31.35 1.00
N PRO A 42 6.13 31.47 2.18
CA PRO A 42 4.90 30.76 2.52
C PRO A 42 3.78 30.93 1.46
N GLU A 43 3.65 32.13 0.90
CA GLU A 43 2.60 32.45 -0.09
C GLU A 43 2.81 31.75 -1.44
N GLY A 44 4.02 31.26 -1.70
CA GLY A 44 4.37 30.54 -2.92
C GLY A 44 4.44 29.02 -2.74
N LEU A 45 4.16 28.51 -1.55
CA LEU A 45 4.18 27.07 -1.30
C LEU A 45 3.11 26.35 -2.10
N LYS A 46 3.53 25.32 -2.79
CA LYS A 46 2.64 24.32 -3.41
C LYS A 46 2.35 23.24 -2.38
N GLY A 47 1.15 22.69 -2.41
CA GLY A 47 0.79 21.56 -1.56
C GLY A 47 1.55 20.29 -1.91
N GLY A 48 1.36 19.29 -1.09
CA GLY A 48 2.06 18.01 -1.23
C GLY A 48 1.58 17.19 -2.42
N ILE A 49 2.48 16.41 -3.00
CA ILE A 49 2.19 15.50 -4.13
C ILE A 49 2.19 14.05 -3.67
N ILE A 50 1.23 13.30 -4.21
CA ILE A 50 1.04 11.87 -3.99
C ILE A 50 1.21 11.16 -5.32
N GLY A 51 2.11 10.20 -5.38
CA GLY A 51 2.35 9.38 -6.57
C GLY A 51 1.97 7.92 -6.35
N GLY A 52 1.33 7.30 -7.33
CA GLY A 52 0.97 5.90 -7.22
C GLY A 52 0.17 5.37 -8.40
N SER A 53 -0.49 4.22 -8.20
CA SER A 53 -1.27 3.56 -9.22
C SER A 53 -2.75 3.49 -8.83
N ILE A 54 -3.62 3.98 -9.71
CA ILE A 54 -5.06 3.74 -9.59
C ILE A 54 -5.30 2.30 -10.00
N VAL A 55 -5.85 1.52 -9.08
CA VAL A 55 -6.08 0.08 -9.28
C VAL A 55 -7.53 -0.23 -9.63
N GLU A 56 -8.44 0.68 -9.29
CA GLU A 56 -9.88 0.54 -9.53
C GLU A 56 -10.51 1.92 -9.71
N GLY A 57 -11.53 2.02 -10.55
CA GLY A 57 -12.29 3.25 -10.78
C GLY A 57 -11.50 4.39 -11.40
N SER A 58 -11.82 5.61 -11.02
CA SER A 58 -11.21 6.83 -11.53
C SER A 58 -11.20 7.95 -10.50
N PHE A 59 -10.36 8.95 -10.72
CA PHE A 59 -10.33 10.21 -9.96
C PHE A 59 -10.30 11.39 -10.92
N SER A 60 -10.96 12.47 -10.53
CA SER A 60 -11.00 13.72 -11.28
C SER A 60 -10.49 14.88 -10.45
N VAL A 61 -10.02 15.91 -11.12
CA VAL A 61 -9.67 17.18 -10.47
C VAL A 61 -10.91 17.73 -9.75
N GLY A 62 -10.74 18.17 -8.50
CA GLY A 62 -11.80 18.62 -7.61
C GLY A 62 -12.42 17.53 -6.72
N ASP A 63 -12.10 16.25 -6.92
CA ASP A 63 -12.59 15.17 -6.05
C ASP A 63 -12.11 15.36 -4.61
N SER A 64 -13.03 15.16 -3.64
CA SER A 64 -12.69 15.04 -2.21
C SER A 64 -12.24 13.62 -1.91
N ILE A 65 -11.07 13.49 -1.31
CA ILE A 65 -10.40 12.22 -1.07
C ILE A 65 -9.95 12.06 0.37
N LEU A 66 -9.83 10.80 0.78
CA LEU A 66 -9.25 10.36 2.03
C LEU A 66 -8.00 9.51 1.75
N ILE A 67 -6.98 9.70 2.59
CA ILE A 67 -5.75 8.91 2.54
C ILE A 67 -5.63 8.18 3.88
N ALA A 68 -5.59 6.85 3.86
CA ALA A 68 -5.58 5.99 5.03
C ALA A 68 -4.37 5.03 5.05
N PRO A 69 -3.91 4.68 6.24
CA PRO A 69 -4.42 4.96 7.59
C PRO A 69 -4.30 6.43 8.03
N GLY A 70 -3.62 7.28 7.27
CA GLY A 70 -3.47 8.70 7.55
C GLY A 70 -2.34 9.01 8.53
N ARG A 71 -2.60 9.90 9.48
CA ARG A 71 -1.63 10.33 10.48
C ARG A 71 -1.90 9.73 11.85
N ARG A 72 -0.83 9.52 12.58
CA ARG A 72 -0.90 9.11 13.98
C ARG A 72 -1.25 10.30 14.85
N VAL A 73 -2.33 10.19 15.63
CA VAL A 73 -2.77 11.21 16.59
C VAL A 73 -2.70 10.64 17.99
N GLN A 74 -2.06 11.36 18.88
CA GLN A 74 -1.99 10.98 20.30
C GLN A 74 -3.00 11.79 21.10
N ASN A 75 -3.93 11.09 21.77
CA ASN A 75 -4.89 11.71 22.67
C ASN A 75 -4.71 11.12 24.08
N GLY A 76 -3.94 11.82 24.89
CA GLY A 76 -3.51 11.31 26.21
C GLY A 76 -2.60 10.10 26.06
N SER A 77 -2.99 8.97 26.68
CA SER A 77 -2.28 7.69 26.59
C SER A 77 -2.68 6.84 25.38
N LYS A 78 -3.74 7.22 24.66
CA LYS A 78 -4.24 6.48 23.50
C LYS A 78 -3.68 7.04 22.20
N THR A 79 -3.20 6.15 21.35
CA THR A 79 -2.82 6.46 19.98
C THR A 79 -3.92 6.00 19.04
N ARG A 80 -4.34 6.87 18.13
CA ARG A 80 -5.25 6.49 17.05
C ARG A 80 -4.70 6.97 15.71
N TRP A 81 -5.20 6.41 14.64
CA TRP A 81 -4.89 6.82 13.28
C TRP A 81 -6.09 7.56 12.69
N GLU A 82 -5.84 8.70 12.06
CA GLU A 82 -6.86 9.51 11.43
C GLU A 82 -6.56 9.66 9.95
N PRO A 83 -7.48 9.23 9.06
CA PRO A 83 -7.34 9.47 7.64
C PRO A 83 -7.16 10.96 7.34
N LEU A 84 -6.28 11.27 6.41
CA LEU A 84 -6.08 12.62 5.91
C LEU A 84 -7.16 12.94 4.88
N ARG A 85 -7.91 14.02 5.11
CA ARG A 85 -8.88 14.54 4.14
C ARG A 85 -8.24 15.64 3.31
N THR A 86 -8.42 15.59 1.99
CA THR A 86 -7.92 16.61 1.08
C THR A 86 -8.73 16.62 -0.22
N THR A 87 -8.35 17.47 -1.18
CA THR A 87 -8.95 17.52 -2.52
C THR A 87 -7.87 17.35 -3.57
N ILE A 88 -8.27 16.91 -4.76
CA ILE A 88 -7.37 16.81 -5.91
C ILE A 88 -7.32 18.18 -6.61
N GLU A 89 -6.16 18.82 -6.62
CA GLU A 89 -5.92 20.09 -7.34
C GLU A 89 -5.46 19.88 -8.77
N GLY A 90 -4.82 18.75 -9.05
CA GLY A 90 -4.35 18.38 -10.39
C GLY A 90 -3.90 16.94 -10.44
N ILE A 91 -3.96 16.38 -11.62
CA ILE A 91 -3.52 15.01 -11.92
C ILE A 91 -2.54 15.05 -13.08
N GLN A 92 -1.41 14.37 -12.96
CA GLN A 92 -0.42 14.23 -14.02
C GLN A 92 -0.10 12.75 -14.27
N GLY A 93 -0.14 12.34 -15.52
CA GLY A 93 0.21 10.99 -15.94
C GLY A 93 0.90 10.97 -17.28
N GLY A 94 1.97 10.18 -17.42
CA GLY A 94 2.72 10.11 -18.68
C GLY A 94 3.35 11.44 -19.13
N GLY A 95 3.55 12.40 -18.22
CA GLY A 95 4.10 13.72 -18.52
C GLY A 95 3.08 14.75 -19.02
N ILE A 96 1.79 14.45 -18.98
CA ILE A 96 0.70 15.36 -19.35
C ILE A 96 -0.26 15.57 -18.18
N ASP A 97 -0.91 16.73 -18.15
CA ASP A 97 -1.96 17.03 -17.19
C ASP A 97 -3.27 16.40 -17.65
N LEU A 98 -4.00 15.84 -16.68
CA LEU A 98 -5.25 15.11 -16.90
C LEU A 98 -6.36 15.70 -16.06
N GLU A 99 -7.55 15.85 -16.63
CA GLU A 99 -8.77 16.20 -15.88
C GLU A 99 -9.30 14.99 -15.10
N THR A 100 -9.16 13.77 -15.66
CA THR A 100 -9.58 12.51 -15.05
C THR A 100 -8.54 11.42 -15.34
N ALA A 101 -8.17 10.67 -14.32
CA ALA A 101 -7.33 9.48 -14.45
C ALA A 101 -8.11 8.22 -14.07
N HIS A 102 -7.94 7.16 -14.85
CA HIS A 102 -8.60 5.87 -14.67
C HIS A 102 -7.62 4.80 -14.17
N ALA A 103 -8.18 3.66 -13.76
CA ALA A 103 -7.38 2.50 -13.34
C ALA A 103 -6.39 2.10 -14.44
N GLY A 104 -5.12 2.01 -14.05
CA GLY A 104 -3.95 1.71 -14.90
C GLY A 104 -2.90 2.81 -14.83
N GLY A 105 -1.64 2.44 -15.11
CA GLY A 105 -0.53 3.36 -15.13
C GLY A 105 -0.16 3.98 -13.78
N LEU A 106 0.78 4.90 -13.82
CA LEU A 106 1.21 5.71 -12.69
C LEU A 106 0.75 7.14 -12.89
N CYS A 107 0.25 7.76 -11.83
CA CYS A 107 -0.08 9.17 -11.82
C CYS A 107 0.44 9.88 -10.57
N GLY A 108 0.71 11.18 -10.72
CA GLY A 108 0.95 12.11 -9.63
C GLY A 108 -0.29 12.95 -9.40
N ILE A 109 -0.67 13.11 -8.14
CA ILE A 109 -1.83 13.89 -7.71
C ILE A 109 -1.32 15.03 -6.84
N SER A 110 -1.61 16.26 -7.23
CA SER A 110 -1.35 17.44 -6.42
C SER A 110 -2.53 17.71 -5.49
N THR A 111 -2.22 18.09 -4.27
CA THR A 111 -3.19 18.33 -3.19
C THR A 111 -2.82 19.58 -2.40
N PRO A 112 -3.75 20.23 -1.69
CA PRO A 112 -3.45 21.32 -0.77
C PRO A 112 -2.90 20.86 0.59
N LEU A 113 -2.51 19.58 0.74
CA LEU A 113 -1.87 19.09 1.96
C LEU A 113 -0.58 19.85 2.27
N ASP A 114 -0.34 20.07 3.56
CA ASP A 114 0.94 20.59 4.01
C ASP A 114 2.10 19.79 3.43
N PRO A 115 3.06 20.39 2.73
CA PRO A 115 4.20 19.71 2.14
C PRO A 115 4.98 18.84 3.15
N LEU A 116 5.00 19.21 4.41
CA LEU A 116 5.63 18.40 5.47
C LEU A 116 4.97 17.02 5.63
N THR A 117 3.66 16.91 5.34
CA THR A 117 2.92 15.65 5.43
C THR A 117 3.30 14.67 4.32
N THR A 118 3.76 15.18 3.17
CA THR A 118 4.11 14.35 2.00
C THR A 118 5.61 14.19 1.81
N LYS A 119 6.41 14.89 2.59
CA LYS A 119 7.87 14.89 2.48
C LYS A 119 8.45 13.50 2.77
N ALA A 120 9.51 13.18 2.04
CA ALA A 120 10.31 11.97 2.27
C ALA A 120 9.52 10.64 2.21
N ASP A 121 8.50 10.57 1.37
CA ASP A 121 7.65 9.39 1.20
C ASP A 121 6.80 9.02 2.44
N ASP A 122 6.49 9.98 3.33
CA ASP A 122 5.75 9.73 4.58
C ASP A 122 4.34 9.12 4.34
N LEU A 123 3.75 9.32 3.15
CA LEU A 123 2.49 8.71 2.76
C LEU A 123 2.66 7.42 1.92
N SER A 124 3.88 6.97 1.69
CA SER A 124 4.09 5.71 0.98
C SER A 124 3.46 4.53 1.72
N GLY A 125 2.82 3.63 0.98
CA GLY A 125 2.11 2.49 1.55
C GLY A 125 0.69 2.78 2.02
N GLN A 126 0.22 4.01 1.90
CA GLN A 126 -1.16 4.37 2.19
C GLN A 126 -2.08 4.12 1.00
N VAL A 127 -3.37 4.19 1.27
CA VAL A 127 -4.44 4.00 0.28
C VAL A 127 -5.24 5.28 0.18
N MET A 128 -5.47 5.72 -1.05
CA MET A 128 -6.32 6.87 -1.35
C MET A 128 -7.63 6.40 -1.97
N ALA A 129 -8.74 6.92 -1.48
CA ALA A 129 -10.09 6.66 -2.00
C ALA A 129 -10.95 7.91 -1.85
N ARG A 130 -12.11 7.95 -2.51
CA ARG A 130 -13.13 8.97 -2.24
C ARG A 130 -13.69 8.79 -0.84
N GLU A 131 -14.28 9.85 -0.31
CA GLU A 131 -14.99 9.81 0.96
C GLU A 131 -16.16 8.80 0.90
N GLY A 132 -16.22 7.93 1.92
CA GLY A 132 -17.19 6.83 1.99
C GLY A 132 -16.80 5.55 1.24
N GLU A 133 -15.70 5.57 0.49
CA GLU A 133 -15.23 4.44 -0.32
C GLU A 133 -13.94 3.80 0.21
N LEU A 134 -13.40 4.34 1.31
CA LEU A 134 -12.14 3.90 1.89
C LEU A 134 -12.25 2.46 2.43
N PRO A 135 -11.31 1.56 2.08
CA PRO A 135 -11.24 0.25 2.70
C PRO A 135 -11.01 0.34 4.23
N PRO A 136 -11.35 -0.72 4.97
CA PRO A 136 -11.09 -0.76 6.41
C PRO A 136 -9.61 -0.61 6.76
N ILE A 137 -9.37 -0.03 7.95
CA ILE A 137 -8.03 0.13 8.54
C ILE A 137 -7.84 -0.95 9.58
N TRP A 138 -6.81 -1.78 9.41
CA TRP A 138 -6.56 -2.97 10.19
C TRP A 138 -5.34 -2.79 11.10
N GLY A 139 -5.53 -2.90 12.39
CA GLY A 139 -4.45 -2.95 13.40
C GLY A 139 -4.07 -4.36 13.80
N GLU A 140 -4.97 -5.31 13.57
CA GLU A 140 -4.77 -6.74 13.79
C GLU A 140 -5.16 -7.51 12.54
N LEU A 141 -4.42 -8.54 12.20
CA LEU A 141 -4.70 -9.45 11.08
C LEU A 141 -4.91 -10.87 11.57
N ASN A 142 -5.96 -11.52 11.07
CA ASN A 142 -6.15 -12.96 11.23
C ASN A 142 -5.94 -13.63 9.86
N LEU A 143 -4.94 -14.47 9.76
CA LEU A 143 -4.48 -15.06 8.52
C LEU A 143 -4.67 -16.59 8.52
N ASN A 144 -5.09 -17.14 7.37
CA ASN A 144 -5.03 -18.58 7.11
C ASN A 144 -3.67 -18.90 6.49
N LEU A 145 -2.72 -19.33 7.28
CA LEU A 145 -1.32 -19.46 6.88
C LEU A 145 -1.11 -20.44 5.72
N GLN A 146 -0.60 -19.93 4.63
CA GLN A 146 -0.04 -20.71 3.53
C GLN A 146 1.47 -20.46 3.48
N LEU A 147 2.21 -21.25 4.24
CA LEU A 147 3.68 -21.18 4.20
C LEU A 147 4.19 -21.85 2.93
N LEU A 148 5.25 -21.26 2.36
CA LEU A 148 5.95 -21.83 1.22
C LEU A 148 6.70 -23.11 1.65
N GLU A 149 6.89 -24.04 0.75
CA GLU A 149 7.68 -25.27 1.01
C GLU A 149 9.16 -24.94 1.24
N LYS A 150 9.68 -23.96 0.51
CA LYS A 150 11.08 -23.52 0.60
C LYS A 150 11.16 -22.00 0.68
N MET A 151 12.17 -21.51 1.38
CA MET A 151 12.45 -20.08 1.49
C MET A 151 13.05 -19.55 0.19
N VAL A 152 12.52 -18.44 -0.33
CA VAL A 152 13.03 -17.84 -1.57
C VAL A 152 14.40 -17.22 -1.34
N ALA A 153 15.38 -17.59 -2.19
CA ALA A 153 16.73 -17.03 -2.26
C ALA A 153 17.58 -17.13 -0.96
N SER A 154 17.46 -18.22 -0.22
CA SER A 154 18.49 -18.58 0.76
C SER A 154 19.60 -19.35 0.05
N GLY A 155 20.80 -18.77 -0.05
CA GLY A 155 21.98 -19.49 -0.57
C GLY A 155 22.55 -20.49 0.43
N THR A 156 21.94 -20.67 1.56
CA THR A 156 22.20 -21.72 2.55
C THR A 156 21.04 -22.69 2.49
N GLU A 157 21.32 -23.91 2.06
CA GLU A 157 20.43 -25.05 2.19
C GLU A 157 20.18 -25.28 3.71
N GLU A 158 19.17 -24.61 4.28
CA GLU A 158 18.49 -25.19 5.42
C GLU A 158 17.75 -26.40 4.85
N GLU A 159 18.32 -27.58 5.01
CA GLU A 159 17.75 -28.89 4.72
C GLU A 159 16.53 -29.15 5.60
N GLY A 160 15.43 -28.47 5.32
CA GLY A 160 14.20 -28.71 6.07
C GLY A 160 13.27 -27.53 5.99
N GLY A 161 12.52 -27.36 4.96
CA GLY A 161 11.35 -26.52 4.84
C GLY A 161 11.27 -25.24 5.72
N ILE A 162 10.25 -24.44 5.52
CA ILE A 162 10.04 -23.25 6.37
C ILE A 162 9.53 -23.71 7.74
N ARG A 163 10.27 -23.40 8.82
CA ARG A 163 9.82 -23.71 10.18
C ARG A 163 8.47 -23.04 10.49
N PRO A 164 7.60 -23.68 11.28
CA PRO A 164 6.34 -23.09 11.73
C PRO A 164 6.55 -21.74 12.42
N LEU A 165 5.52 -20.89 12.41
CA LEU A 165 5.51 -19.64 13.15
C LEU A 165 5.58 -19.90 14.66
N GLN A 166 6.13 -18.95 15.40
CA GLN A 166 6.21 -19.01 16.86
C GLN A 166 5.46 -17.82 17.48
N PRO A 167 4.88 -17.99 18.68
CA PRO A 167 4.33 -16.87 19.44
C PRO A 167 5.38 -15.77 19.66
N ASN A 168 4.96 -14.53 19.61
CA ASN A 168 5.82 -13.33 19.71
C ASN A 168 6.87 -13.18 18.59
N GLU A 169 6.79 -13.98 17.53
CA GLU A 169 7.64 -13.82 16.37
C GLU A 169 7.26 -12.55 15.59
N MET A 170 8.26 -11.75 15.20
CA MET A 170 8.07 -10.58 14.36
C MET A 170 8.21 -10.94 12.89
N LEU A 171 7.20 -10.57 12.10
CA LEU A 171 7.14 -10.79 10.66
C LEU A 171 6.99 -9.45 9.93
N MET A 172 7.63 -9.30 8.80
CA MET A 172 7.32 -8.20 7.89
C MET A 172 6.11 -8.58 7.05
N ILE A 173 5.17 -7.66 7.00
CA ILE A 173 3.88 -7.80 6.33
C ILE A 173 3.84 -6.82 5.17
N ASN A 174 3.55 -7.30 3.96
CA ASN A 174 3.30 -6.43 2.82
C ASN A 174 1.90 -6.67 2.25
N SER A 175 1.19 -5.57 2.00
CA SER A 175 -0.10 -5.55 1.29
C SER A 175 -0.06 -4.42 0.27
N ALA A 176 -0.11 -4.75 -1.02
CA ALA A 176 0.10 -3.78 -2.10
C ALA A 176 1.39 -2.96 -1.87
N THR A 177 1.30 -1.64 -1.70
CA THR A 177 2.43 -0.76 -1.39
C THR A 177 2.72 -0.64 0.12
N ALA A 178 1.80 -1.10 0.98
CA ALA A 178 1.96 -1.00 2.42
C ALA A 178 2.97 -2.02 2.95
N THR A 179 3.81 -1.56 3.90
CA THR A 179 4.73 -2.41 4.66
C THR A 179 4.54 -2.16 6.14
N SER A 180 4.35 -3.22 6.91
CA SER A 180 4.26 -3.17 8.36
C SER A 180 5.06 -4.29 9.01
N VAL A 181 5.23 -4.22 10.31
CA VAL A 181 5.74 -5.32 11.13
C VAL A 181 4.60 -5.81 12.01
N GLY A 182 4.31 -7.09 11.91
CA GLY A 182 3.33 -7.77 12.75
C GLY A 182 4.01 -8.68 13.76
N THR A 183 3.52 -8.67 15.00
CA THR A 183 3.93 -9.63 16.04
C THR A 183 2.88 -10.71 16.13
N VAL A 184 3.28 -11.97 16.09
CA VAL A 184 2.36 -13.11 16.20
C VAL A 184 1.81 -13.16 17.61
N SER A 185 0.51 -12.84 17.78
CA SER A 185 -0.19 -12.83 19.07
C SER A 185 -0.83 -14.17 19.39
N ALA A 186 -1.32 -14.90 18.39
CA ALA A 186 -1.90 -16.22 18.58
C ALA A 186 -1.68 -17.13 17.37
N ILE A 187 -1.60 -18.44 17.64
CA ILE A 187 -1.51 -19.47 16.59
C ILE A 187 -2.53 -20.56 16.93
N LYS A 188 -3.44 -20.88 16.00
CA LYS A 188 -4.42 -21.96 16.14
C LYS A 188 -4.48 -22.77 14.85
N ALA A 189 -3.94 -23.97 14.86
CA ALA A 189 -3.86 -24.86 13.69
C ALA A 189 -3.20 -24.16 12.48
N LYS A 190 -3.97 -23.85 11.42
CA LYS A 190 -3.49 -23.16 10.21
C LYS A 190 -3.76 -21.65 10.25
N ARG A 191 -4.17 -21.07 11.39
CA ARG A 191 -4.45 -19.65 11.54
C ARG A 191 -3.45 -18.99 12.46
N ALA A 192 -3.10 -17.73 12.16
CA ALA A 192 -2.32 -16.89 13.05
C ALA A 192 -2.95 -15.50 13.15
N SER A 193 -2.94 -14.95 14.36
CA SER A 193 -3.26 -13.54 14.61
C SER A 193 -1.98 -12.76 14.75
N LEU A 194 -1.93 -11.58 14.15
CA LEU A 194 -0.78 -10.68 14.16
C LEU A 194 -1.22 -9.28 14.55
N ASP A 195 -0.60 -8.74 15.59
CA ASP A 195 -0.74 -7.33 15.97
C ASP A 195 0.20 -6.47 15.14
N LEU A 196 -0.33 -5.50 14.41
CA LEU A 196 0.45 -4.66 13.52
C LEU A 196 1.03 -3.44 14.26
N ARG A 197 2.30 -3.16 14.04
CA ARG A 197 2.96 -1.95 14.55
C ARG A 197 2.43 -0.68 13.86
N LEU A 198 2.21 -0.75 12.56
CA LEU A 198 1.56 0.27 11.74
C LEU A 198 0.31 -0.37 11.13
N PRO A 199 -0.88 0.23 11.27
CA PRO A 199 -2.07 -0.32 10.66
C PRO A 199 -1.98 -0.27 9.13
N ILE A 200 -2.72 -1.16 8.49
CA ILE A 200 -2.79 -1.28 7.04
C ILE A 200 -4.23 -1.00 6.60
N CYS A 201 -4.40 -0.17 5.58
CA CYS A 201 -5.68 0.01 4.91
C CYS A 201 -5.77 -0.97 3.74
N ALA A 202 -6.74 -1.89 3.77
CA ALA A 202 -6.89 -2.91 2.74
C ALA A 202 -8.31 -3.47 2.70
N LYS A 203 -8.78 -3.88 1.51
CA LYS A 203 -10.04 -4.64 1.37
C LYS A 203 -9.89 -6.02 2.01
N GLU A 204 -10.97 -6.53 2.57
CA GLU A 204 -11.04 -7.95 2.96
C GLU A 204 -10.74 -8.83 1.74
N GLY A 205 -9.99 -9.90 1.92
CA GLY A 205 -9.52 -10.75 0.83
C GLY A 205 -8.29 -10.22 0.09
N SER A 206 -7.76 -9.04 0.43
CA SER A 206 -6.51 -8.53 -0.15
C SER A 206 -5.35 -9.48 0.14
N ARG A 207 -4.47 -9.65 -0.85
CA ARG A 207 -3.29 -10.50 -0.71
C ARG A 207 -2.28 -9.86 0.23
N ILE A 208 -1.82 -10.64 1.20
CA ILE A 208 -0.73 -10.29 2.11
C ILE A 208 0.43 -11.25 1.90
N THR A 209 1.65 -10.74 1.97
CA THR A 209 2.86 -11.55 2.02
C THR A 209 3.53 -11.44 3.38
N LEU A 210 4.09 -12.56 3.82
CA LEU A 210 4.76 -12.71 5.10
C LEU A 210 6.24 -12.96 4.87
N SER A 211 7.09 -12.17 5.51
CA SER A 211 8.53 -12.38 5.46
C SER A 211 9.11 -12.49 6.87
N ARG A 212 10.02 -13.43 7.04
CA ARG A 212 10.78 -13.69 8.27
C ARG A 212 12.15 -13.10 8.17
N ARG A 213 12.67 -12.59 9.29
CA ARG A 213 14.04 -12.11 9.35
C ARG A 213 15.01 -13.28 9.50
N VAL A 214 15.93 -13.42 8.53
CA VAL A 214 17.02 -14.40 8.55
C VAL A 214 18.33 -13.64 8.47
N GLY A 215 19.09 -13.64 9.56
CA GLY A 215 20.24 -12.77 9.71
C GLY A 215 19.85 -11.28 9.60
N SER A 216 20.41 -10.58 8.62
CA SER A 216 20.12 -9.17 8.34
C SER A 216 19.02 -8.95 7.30
N ARG A 217 18.48 -10.01 6.69
CA ARG A 217 17.56 -9.91 5.54
C ARG A 217 16.17 -10.44 5.85
N TRP A 218 15.15 -9.84 5.24
CA TRP A 218 13.80 -10.36 5.23
C TRP A 218 13.64 -11.37 4.09
N ARG A 219 13.06 -12.53 4.38
CA ARG A 219 12.83 -13.62 3.43
C ARG A 219 11.36 -13.98 3.39
N LEU A 220 10.80 -14.04 2.19
CA LEU A 220 9.42 -14.46 1.99
C LEU A 220 9.23 -15.89 2.48
N ILE A 221 8.26 -16.10 3.36
CA ILE A 221 7.93 -17.40 3.94
C ILE A 221 6.50 -17.86 3.63
N GLY A 222 5.62 -16.97 3.21
CA GLY A 222 4.24 -17.30 2.95
C GLY A 222 3.43 -16.14 2.44
N HIS A 223 2.20 -16.43 2.08
CA HIS A 223 1.19 -15.46 1.68
C HIS A 223 -0.20 -15.92 2.13
N ASP A 224 -1.12 -14.96 2.21
CA ASP A 224 -2.53 -15.26 2.49
C ASP A 224 -3.46 -14.13 2.03
N PRO A 225 -4.69 -14.43 1.62
CA PRO A 225 -5.76 -13.44 1.59
C PRO A 225 -6.22 -13.13 3.02
N VAL A 226 -6.41 -11.86 3.35
CA VAL A 226 -6.94 -11.40 4.66
C VAL A 226 -8.33 -12.00 4.88
N SER A 227 -8.51 -12.81 5.94
CA SER A 227 -9.77 -13.49 6.14
C SER A 227 -10.65 -12.92 7.26
N TYR A 228 -10.09 -12.29 8.28
CA TYR A 228 -10.81 -11.57 9.35
C TYR A 228 -9.85 -10.64 10.08
N THR A 229 -10.38 -9.47 10.52
CA THR A 229 -9.55 -8.45 11.10
C THR A 229 -10.35 -7.60 12.07
N HIS A 230 -9.72 -7.08 13.12
CA HIS A 230 -10.32 -6.08 13.98
C HIS A 230 -10.03 -4.68 13.44
N LEU A 231 -11.10 -3.88 13.28
CA LEU A 231 -11.01 -2.47 12.93
C LEU A 231 -10.26 -1.71 14.02
N THR A 232 -9.25 -0.96 13.60
CA THR A 232 -8.64 0.07 14.47
C THR A 232 -9.31 1.39 14.11
N LEU A 233 -10.29 1.80 14.91
CA LEU A 233 -10.88 3.14 14.89
C LEU A 233 -10.15 4.04 15.87
#